data_5b76f6c2003fb060503a3ce7f807b779
#
_entry.id   5b76f6c2003fb060503a3ce7f807b779
#
_cell.length_a   1.000
_cell.length_b   1.000
_cell.length_c   1.000
_cell.angle_alpha   90.00
_cell.angle_beta   90.00
_cell.angle_gamma   90.00
#
_symmetry.space_group_name_H-M   'P 1'
#
loop_
_entity.id
_entity.type
_entity.pdbx_description
1 polymer ?
#
loop_
_entity_poly.entity_id
_entity_poly.type
_entity_poly.pdbx_seq_one_letter_code
_entity_poly.pdbx_strand_id
1 'polypeptide(L)'
;FRKISLKEMAEHSDMIDAEGYNGYLIAVYLFDETALHIALQEVDDQSLSVGMIYLDNYDEALESVEEVRRSLLTALIDRKINKYISAVNGIVKKLEKDKYFFAIKQCYMPRLEKERFGLLEEVKTVNIGNEMAVTLSIGIGMNGDTYSQNYDYARTAIDMALGRGGDQAVVKCGQKIQYYGGKAQQLEKTTRVKARVKAHALRELLETKDCLLIMGHKIGDIDC
;
A
#
# COMPACT_ATOMS: atom_id res chain seq x y z
N PHE A 1 28.27 19.92 20.50
CA PHE A 1 28.87 20.98 21.36
C PHE A 1 29.71 20.30 22.45
N ARG A 2 30.99 20.66 22.53
CA ARG A 2 31.86 20.23 23.63
C ARG A 2 32.22 21.46 24.45
N LYS A 3 31.97 21.40 25.76
CA LYS A 3 32.39 22.45 26.70
C LYS A 3 33.82 22.14 27.09
N ILE A 4 34.73 23.07 26.83
CA ILE A 4 36.14 22.94 27.13
C ILE A 4 36.52 24.05 28.10
N SER A 5 37.25 23.71 29.17
CA SER A 5 37.80 24.71 30.10
C SER A 5 38.95 25.48 29.40
N LEU A 6 38.96 26.79 29.56
CA LEU A 6 40.05 27.63 29.02
C LEU A 6 41.41 27.23 29.57
N LYS A 7 41.47 26.74 30.81
CA LYS A 7 42.72 26.24 31.44
C LYS A 7 43.24 25.01 30.69
N GLU A 8 42.39 24.07 30.33
CA GLU A 8 42.77 22.88 29.57
C GLU A 8 43.28 23.23 28.14
N MET A 9 42.72 24.29 27.54
CA MET A 9 43.18 24.74 26.23
C MET A 9 44.50 25.52 26.29
N ALA A 10 44.70 26.35 27.31
CA ALA A 10 45.94 27.10 27.52
C ALA A 10 47.15 26.22 27.84
N GLU A 11 46.94 25.07 28.48
CA GLU A 11 47.98 24.08 28.76
C GLU A 11 48.46 23.35 27.46
N HIS A 12 47.65 23.36 26.40
CA HIS A 12 47.93 22.62 25.16
C HIS A 12 48.12 23.50 23.92
N SER A 13 48.10 24.83 24.06
CA SER A 13 48.22 25.76 22.92
C SER A 13 48.83 27.08 23.33
N ASP A 14 49.95 27.44 22.74
CA ASP A 14 50.63 28.73 22.92
C ASP A 14 49.89 29.90 22.24
N MET A 15 48.75 29.63 21.60
CA MET A 15 47.96 30.64 20.87
C MET A 15 46.90 31.32 21.69
N ILE A 16 46.64 30.86 22.91
CA ILE A 16 45.53 31.40 23.75
C ILE A 16 46.15 31.97 25.02
N ASP A 17 46.12 33.30 25.14
CA ASP A 17 46.39 33.98 26.38
C ASP A 17 45.19 33.95 27.27
N ALA A 18 45.22 33.13 28.34
CA ALA A 18 44.15 32.92 29.28
C ALA A 18 44.31 33.71 30.57
N GLU A 19 45.30 34.65 30.66
CA GLU A 19 45.53 35.45 31.86
C GLU A 19 44.31 36.34 32.17
N GLY A 20 43.67 36.07 33.27
CA GLY A 20 42.53 36.85 33.80
C GLY A 20 41.12 36.39 33.34
N TYR A 21 40.97 35.34 32.57
CA TYR A 21 39.66 34.88 32.10
C TYR A 21 39.23 33.60 32.84
N ASN A 22 38.19 33.68 33.67
CA ASN A 22 37.60 32.55 34.35
C ASN A 22 36.31 32.00 33.66
N GLY A 23 36.30 31.97 32.31
CA GLY A 23 35.15 31.56 31.52
C GLY A 23 35.29 30.19 30.90
N TYR A 24 34.30 29.86 30.09
CA TYR A 24 34.30 28.65 29.25
C TYR A 24 34.25 29.07 27.78
N LEU A 25 34.97 28.36 26.95
CA LEU A 25 34.81 28.44 25.50
C LEU A 25 33.86 27.33 25.05
N ILE A 26 33.01 27.64 24.11
CA ILE A 26 32.19 26.69 23.40
C ILE A 26 32.82 26.47 22.03
N ALA A 27 33.45 25.29 21.85
CA ALA A 27 33.92 24.88 20.54
C ALA A 27 32.78 24.34 19.69
N VAL A 28 32.54 24.94 18.54
CA VAL A 28 31.55 24.50 17.56
C VAL A 28 32.27 23.97 16.36
N TYR A 29 32.12 22.69 16.07
CA TYR A 29 32.63 22.06 14.87
C TYR A 29 31.50 21.94 13.86
N LEU A 30 31.74 22.48 12.67
CA LEU A 30 30.82 22.38 11.54
C LEU A 30 31.45 21.45 10.52
N PHE A 31 30.76 20.37 10.20
CA PHE A 31 31.15 19.46 9.16
C PHE A 31 30.16 19.59 8.00
N ASP A 32 30.67 19.79 6.79
CA ASP A 32 29.84 19.78 5.59
C ASP A 32 29.61 18.33 5.17
N GLU A 33 28.41 17.81 5.46
CA GLU A 33 27.95 16.47 5.10
C GLU A 33 27.02 16.48 3.89
N THR A 34 26.93 17.59 3.17
CA THR A 34 26.00 17.76 2.03
C THR A 34 26.18 16.65 0.99
N ALA A 35 27.42 16.34 0.60
CA ALA A 35 27.70 15.31 -0.38
C ALA A 35 27.28 13.91 0.11
N LEU A 36 27.48 13.62 1.39
CA LEU A 36 27.05 12.36 2.00
C LEU A 36 25.51 12.25 1.99
N HIS A 37 24.81 13.29 2.39
CA HIS A 37 23.34 13.30 2.38
C HIS A 37 22.77 13.14 0.97
N ILE A 38 23.34 13.80 -0.03
CA ILE A 38 22.93 13.64 -1.43
C ILE A 38 23.13 12.19 -1.88
N ALA A 39 24.27 11.58 -1.58
CA ALA A 39 24.55 10.20 -1.96
C ALA A 39 23.60 9.20 -1.28
N LEU A 40 23.31 9.39 0.01
CA LEU A 40 22.35 8.56 0.74
C LEU A 40 20.95 8.70 0.16
N GLN A 41 20.51 9.91 -0.14
CA GLN A 41 19.23 10.16 -0.78
C GLN A 41 19.13 9.48 -2.14
N GLU A 42 20.19 9.53 -2.94
CA GLU A 42 20.20 8.86 -4.24
C GLU A 42 20.11 7.34 -4.11
N VAL A 43 20.74 6.75 -3.10
CA VAL A 43 20.61 5.32 -2.80
C VAL A 43 19.15 4.97 -2.45
N ASP A 44 18.52 5.76 -1.59
CA ASP A 44 17.13 5.56 -1.21
C ASP A 44 16.19 5.72 -2.41
N ASP A 45 16.38 6.74 -3.23
CA ASP A 45 15.58 7.03 -4.42
C ASP A 45 15.69 5.93 -5.49
N GLN A 46 16.84 5.27 -5.61
CA GLN A 46 17.07 4.14 -6.52
C GLN A 46 16.58 2.81 -5.97
N SER A 47 16.31 2.72 -4.68
CA SER A 47 15.77 1.51 -4.04
C SER A 47 14.44 1.09 -4.66
N LEU A 48 14.15 -0.21 -4.69
CA LEU A 48 12.93 -0.74 -5.29
C LEU A 48 11.85 -0.93 -4.21
N SER A 49 10.70 -0.34 -4.47
CA SER A 49 9.44 -0.69 -3.81
C SER A 49 8.75 -1.79 -4.60
N VAL A 50 8.21 -2.76 -3.89
CA VAL A 50 7.52 -3.92 -4.46
C VAL A 50 6.02 -3.79 -4.20
N GLY A 51 5.21 -4.14 -5.18
CA GLY A 51 3.76 -4.07 -5.01
C GLY A 51 3.01 -5.22 -5.65
N MET A 52 1.80 -5.42 -5.16
CA MET A 52 0.82 -6.36 -5.67
C MET A 52 -0.47 -5.62 -6.00
N ILE A 53 -1.14 -6.03 -7.08
CA ILE A 53 -2.47 -5.55 -7.44
C ILE A 53 -3.35 -6.77 -7.60
N TYR A 54 -4.48 -6.79 -6.88
CA TYR A 54 -5.50 -7.82 -6.99
C TYR A 54 -6.81 -7.18 -7.44
N LEU A 55 -7.48 -7.80 -8.40
CA LEU A 55 -8.83 -7.41 -8.82
C LEU A 55 -9.83 -8.03 -7.84
N ASP A 56 -10.54 -7.19 -7.09
CA ASP A 56 -11.36 -7.67 -5.96
C ASP A 56 -12.60 -8.45 -6.38
N ASN A 57 -13.22 -8.06 -7.52
CA ASN A 57 -14.47 -8.62 -8.03
C ASN A 57 -14.34 -9.10 -9.48
N TYR A 58 -13.22 -9.72 -9.82
CA TYR A 58 -12.89 -10.08 -11.20
C TYR A 58 -13.89 -11.06 -11.81
N ASP A 59 -14.21 -12.14 -11.11
CA ASP A 59 -15.09 -13.18 -11.62
C ASP A 59 -16.53 -12.66 -11.78
N GLU A 60 -17.04 -11.91 -10.80
CA GLU A 60 -18.37 -11.29 -10.85
C GLU A 60 -18.49 -10.28 -12.00
N ALA A 61 -17.43 -9.49 -12.20
CA ALA A 61 -17.41 -8.53 -13.31
C ALA A 61 -17.39 -9.24 -14.66
N LEU A 62 -16.69 -10.35 -14.79
CA LEU A 62 -16.69 -11.16 -16.02
C LEU A 62 -18.04 -11.87 -16.27
N GLU A 63 -18.68 -12.37 -15.23
CA GLU A 63 -19.99 -13.02 -15.32
C GLU A 63 -21.08 -12.05 -15.77
N SER A 64 -20.96 -10.78 -15.39
CA SER A 64 -21.91 -9.73 -15.80
C SER A 64 -21.81 -9.31 -17.26
N VAL A 65 -20.80 -9.81 -18.00
CA VAL A 65 -20.52 -9.43 -19.39
C VAL A 65 -20.69 -10.63 -20.32
N GLU A 66 -21.23 -10.37 -21.51
CA GLU A 66 -21.31 -11.37 -22.58
C GLU A 66 -19.95 -12.01 -22.87
N GLU A 67 -19.91 -13.31 -23.13
CA GLU A 67 -18.69 -14.11 -23.28
C GLU A 67 -17.70 -13.50 -24.30
N VAL A 68 -18.22 -12.98 -25.42
CA VAL A 68 -17.41 -12.33 -26.46
C VAL A 68 -16.66 -11.09 -25.93
N ARG A 69 -17.23 -10.40 -24.97
CA ARG A 69 -16.67 -9.15 -24.39
C ARG A 69 -15.75 -9.37 -23.20
N ARG A 70 -15.74 -10.57 -22.61
CA ARG A 70 -14.89 -10.89 -21.42
C ARG A 70 -13.42 -10.66 -21.70
N SER A 71 -12.94 -11.12 -22.85
CA SER A 71 -11.55 -10.91 -23.28
C SER A 71 -11.21 -9.43 -23.45
N LEU A 72 -12.17 -8.63 -23.95
CA LEU A 72 -11.99 -7.19 -24.11
C LEU A 72 -11.92 -6.49 -22.75
N LEU A 73 -12.78 -6.87 -21.76
CA LEU A 73 -12.73 -6.33 -20.40
C LEU A 73 -11.35 -6.56 -19.78
N THR A 74 -10.89 -7.80 -19.84
CA THR A 74 -9.55 -8.17 -19.32
C THR A 74 -8.45 -7.36 -19.99
N ALA A 75 -8.47 -7.24 -21.30
CA ALA A 75 -7.46 -6.50 -22.07
C ALA A 75 -7.45 -4.98 -21.71
N LEU A 76 -8.61 -4.39 -21.48
CA LEU A 76 -8.71 -2.99 -21.07
C LEU A 76 -8.18 -2.76 -19.66
N ILE A 77 -8.46 -3.67 -18.73
CA ILE A 77 -7.90 -3.63 -17.36
C ILE A 77 -6.38 -3.79 -17.41
N ASP A 78 -5.89 -4.81 -18.10
CA ASP A 78 -4.46 -5.06 -18.30
C ASP A 78 -3.75 -3.82 -18.87
N ARG A 79 -4.34 -3.19 -19.87
CA ARG A 79 -3.81 -1.97 -20.50
C ARG A 79 -3.72 -0.81 -19.50
N LYS A 80 -4.75 -0.61 -18.65
CA LYS A 80 -4.73 0.46 -17.65
C LYS A 80 -3.66 0.23 -16.59
N ILE A 81 -3.55 -0.99 -16.06
CA ILE A 81 -2.52 -1.35 -15.08
C ILE A 81 -1.13 -1.15 -15.67
N ASN A 82 -0.88 -1.69 -16.87
CA ASN A 82 0.41 -1.54 -17.56
C ASN A 82 0.75 -0.06 -17.81
N LYS A 83 -0.21 0.73 -18.29
CA LYS A 83 -0.01 2.16 -18.54
C LYS A 83 0.34 2.92 -17.28
N TYR A 84 -0.37 2.64 -16.16
CA TYR A 84 -0.15 3.29 -14.89
C TYR A 84 1.25 3.01 -14.32
N ILE A 85 1.65 1.76 -14.31
CA ILE A 85 2.97 1.36 -13.79
C ILE A 85 4.09 1.82 -14.72
N SER A 86 3.91 1.78 -16.05
CA SER A 86 4.89 2.30 -17.00
C SER A 86 5.11 3.80 -16.89
N ALA A 87 4.09 4.58 -16.47
CA ALA A 87 4.20 6.03 -16.27
C ALA A 87 5.16 6.42 -15.14
N VAL A 88 5.49 5.47 -14.26
CA VAL A 88 6.50 5.61 -13.19
C VAL A 88 7.73 4.73 -13.44
N ASN A 89 8.01 4.41 -14.71
CA ASN A 89 9.14 3.56 -15.11
C ASN A 89 9.20 2.22 -14.35
N GLY A 90 8.05 1.71 -13.94
CA GLY A 90 7.93 0.45 -13.23
C GLY A 90 7.81 -0.75 -14.16
N ILE A 91 8.04 -1.93 -13.58
CA ILE A 91 7.80 -3.22 -14.23
C ILE A 91 6.53 -3.81 -13.63
N VAL A 92 5.65 -4.34 -14.47
CA VAL A 92 4.48 -5.10 -14.01
C VAL A 92 4.43 -6.45 -14.70
N LYS A 93 4.06 -7.48 -13.94
CA LYS A 93 3.87 -8.83 -14.44
C LYS A 93 2.56 -9.40 -13.92
N LYS A 94 1.74 -9.91 -14.83
CA LYS A 94 0.55 -10.67 -14.47
C LYS A 94 0.97 -12.04 -13.97
N LEU A 95 0.58 -12.41 -12.76
CA LEU A 95 0.88 -13.70 -12.12
C LEU A 95 -0.27 -14.69 -12.33
N GLU A 96 -1.49 -14.23 -12.10
CA GLU A 96 -2.72 -14.99 -12.25
C GLU A 96 -3.75 -14.18 -13.05
N LYS A 97 -4.92 -14.71 -13.26
CA LYS A 97 -5.98 -14.02 -14.03
C LYS A 97 -6.36 -12.65 -13.44
N ASP A 98 -6.29 -12.52 -12.13
CA ASP A 98 -6.73 -11.39 -11.32
C ASP A 98 -5.60 -10.75 -10.49
N LYS A 99 -4.36 -11.28 -10.55
CA LYS A 99 -3.25 -10.85 -9.73
C LYS A 99 -2.04 -10.40 -10.53
N TYR A 100 -1.50 -9.25 -10.13
CA TYR A 100 -0.32 -8.66 -10.74
C TYR A 100 0.73 -8.36 -9.68
N PHE A 101 1.96 -8.51 -10.07
CA PHE A 101 3.14 -8.07 -9.34
C PHE A 101 3.74 -6.87 -10.05
N PHE A 102 4.25 -5.90 -9.31
CA PHE A 102 5.00 -4.80 -9.88
C PHE A 102 6.16 -4.37 -8.99
N ALA A 103 7.15 -3.73 -9.61
CA ALA A 103 8.25 -3.08 -8.92
C ALA A 103 8.48 -1.70 -9.52
N ILE A 104 8.71 -0.72 -8.66
CA ILE A 104 8.97 0.68 -9.02
C ILE A 104 10.12 1.22 -8.17
N LYS A 105 10.79 2.28 -8.63
CA LYS A 105 11.76 2.99 -7.81
C LYS A 105 11.04 3.78 -6.72
N GLN A 106 11.67 3.84 -5.55
CA GLN A 106 11.11 4.50 -4.38
C GLN A 106 10.86 6.00 -4.58
N CYS A 107 11.66 6.66 -5.41
CA CYS A 107 11.48 8.08 -5.75
C CYS A 107 10.10 8.42 -6.35
N TYR A 108 9.38 7.44 -6.91
CA TYR A 108 8.04 7.65 -7.43
C TYR A 108 6.92 7.53 -6.39
N MET A 109 7.21 6.96 -5.20
CA MET A 109 6.20 6.75 -4.15
C MET A 109 5.51 8.03 -3.70
N PRO A 110 6.22 9.15 -3.43
CA PRO A 110 5.58 10.39 -2.99
C PRO A 110 4.55 10.93 -3.99
N ARG A 111 4.80 10.73 -5.29
CA ARG A 111 3.86 11.09 -6.35
C ARG A 111 2.60 10.23 -6.32
N LEU A 112 2.76 8.90 -6.24
CA LEU A 112 1.63 7.96 -6.20
C LEU A 112 0.76 8.18 -4.95
N GLU A 113 1.37 8.44 -3.82
CA GLU A 113 0.69 8.75 -2.56
C GLU A 113 -0.10 10.06 -2.65
N LYS A 114 0.49 11.12 -3.24
CA LYS A 114 -0.19 12.40 -3.48
C LYS A 114 -1.40 12.26 -4.41
N GLU A 115 -1.28 11.43 -5.44
CA GLU A 115 -2.35 11.10 -6.38
C GLU A 115 -3.33 10.07 -5.78
N ARG A 116 -3.11 9.62 -4.53
CA ARG A 116 -3.92 8.61 -3.83
C ARG A 116 -4.12 7.33 -4.64
N PHE A 117 -3.09 6.94 -5.40
CA PHE A 117 -3.15 5.76 -6.26
C PHE A 117 -4.32 5.83 -7.25
N GLY A 118 -4.31 6.82 -8.13
CA GLY A 118 -5.38 7.10 -9.11
C GLY A 118 -5.83 5.90 -9.94
N LEU A 119 -5.02 4.83 -10.03
CA LEU A 119 -5.40 3.58 -10.67
C LEU A 119 -6.69 2.97 -10.09
N LEU A 120 -6.93 3.15 -8.77
CA LEU A 120 -8.16 2.69 -8.10
C LEU A 120 -9.41 3.25 -8.79
N GLU A 121 -9.40 4.53 -9.11
CA GLU A 121 -10.53 5.18 -9.79
C GLU A 121 -10.50 4.95 -11.31
N GLU A 122 -9.32 4.90 -11.92
CA GLU A 122 -9.20 4.67 -13.36
C GLU A 122 -9.78 3.31 -13.79
N VAL A 123 -9.58 2.25 -13.00
CA VAL A 123 -10.09 0.92 -13.34
C VAL A 123 -11.61 0.88 -13.25
N LYS A 124 -12.23 1.59 -12.31
CA LYS A 124 -13.71 1.70 -12.19
C LYS A 124 -14.37 2.31 -13.43
N THR A 125 -13.64 3.12 -14.18
CA THR A 125 -14.16 3.72 -15.43
C THR A 125 -14.23 2.75 -16.61
N VAL A 126 -13.70 1.53 -16.46
CA VAL A 126 -13.79 0.52 -17.51
C VAL A 126 -15.23 -0.01 -17.55
N ASN A 127 -15.95 0.37 -18.59
CA ASN A 127 -17.33 -0.08 -18.83
C ASN A 127 -17.47 -0.51 -20.28
N ILE A 128 -17.85 -1.76 -20.48
CA ILE A 128 -18.16 -2.35 -21.78
C ILE A 128 -19.52 -3.06 -21.77
N GLY A 129 -20.39 -2.66 -20.84
CA GLY A 129 -21.66 -3.29 -20.56
C GLY A 129 -21.68 -4.18 -19.33
N ASN A 130 -20.60 -4.08 -18.49
CA ASN A 130 -20.59 -4.73 -17.20
C ASN A 130 -21.53 -4.02 -16.24
N GLU A 131 -22.34 -4.79 -15.51
CA GLU A 131 -23.29 -4.27 -14.52
C GLU A 131 -22.58 -3.72 -13.27
N MET A 132 -21.40 -4.27 -12.94
CA MET A 132 -20.60 -3.89 -11.81
C MET A 132 -19.28 -3.24 -12.25
N ALA A 133 -18.92 -2.13 -11.60
CA ALA A 133 -17.59 -1.55 -11.79
C ALA A 133 -16.52 -2.50 -11.27
N VAL A 134 -15.43 -2.64 -12.02
CA VAL A 134 -14.27 -3.40 -11.58
C VAL A 134 -13.56 -2.62 -10.49
N THR A 135 -13.25 -3.27 -9.37
CA THR A 135 -12.45 -2.71 -8.28
C THR A 135 -11.15 -3.47 -8.12
N LEU A 136 -10.14 -2.83 -7.58
CA LEU A 136 -8.87 -3.46 -7.29
C LEU A 136 -8.28 -2.98 -5.96
N SER A 137 -7.45 -3.81 -5.39
CA SER A 137 -6.66 -3.52 -4.20
C SER A 137 -5.18 -3.48 -4.55
N ILE A 138 -4.43 -2.58 -3.91
CA ILE A 138 -2.99 -2.42 -4.10
C ILE A 138 -2.30 -2.60 -2.74
N GLY A 139 -1.30 -3.49 -2.67
CA GLY A 139 -0.43 -3.63 -1.51
C GLY A 139 1.01 -3.30 -1.90
N ILE A 140 1.68 -2.43 -1.16
CA ILE A 140 3.06 -2.01 -1.44
C ILE A 140 3.92 -2.18 -0.20
N GLY A 141 5.11 -2.75 -0.40
CA GLY A 141 6.17 -2.87 0.60
C GLY A 141 7.41 -2.08 0.19
N MET A 142 7.96 -1.33 1.12
CA MET A 142 9.14 -0.51 0.92
C MET A 142 9.99 -0.37 2.19
N ASN A 143 11.25 0.06 2.03
CA ASN A 143 12.19 0.28 3.12
C ASN A 143 12.41 -0.96 4.02
N GLY A 144 12.37 -2.15 3.45
CA GLY A 144 12.86 -3.36 4.09
C GLY A 144 14.35 -3.53 3.87
N ASP A 145 15.02 -4.27 4.75
CA ASP A 145 16.45 -4.55 4.67
C ASP A 145 16.82 -5.35 3.40
N THR A 146 15.83 -6.06 2.84
CA THR A 146 15.98 -6.86 1.62
C THR A 146 14.77 -6.73 0.71
N TYR A 147 14.94 -7.04 -0.57
CA TYR A 147 13.80 -7.08 -1.51
C TYR A 147 12.78 -8.18 -1.16
N SER A 148 13.22 -9.27 -0.55
CA SER A 148 12.33 -10.30 -0.01
C SER A 148 11.43 -9.74 1.08
N GLN A 149 11.99 -8.94 1.98
CA GLN A 149 11.23 -8.28 3.03
C GLN A 149 10.23 -7.25 2.47
N ASN A 150 10.61 -6.52 1.42
CA ASN A 150 9.68 -5.64 0.72
C ASN A 150 8.51 -6.43 0.10
N TYR A 151 8.79 -7.62 -0.43
CA TYR A 151 7.76 -8.52 -0.93
C TYR A 151 6.81 -8.99 0.19
N ASP A 152 7.33 -9.39 1.35
CA ASP A 152 6.52 -9.79 2.51
C ASP A 152 5.68 -8.62 3.05
N TYR A 153 6.23 -7.42 3.02
CA TYR A 153 5.48 -6.21 3.34
C TYR A 153 4.35 -5.95 2.35
N ALA A 154 4.60 -6.10 1.05
CA ALA A 154 3.58 -5.95 0.02
C ALA A 154 2.47 -6.98 0.17
N ARG A 155 2.82 -8.24 0.50
CA ARG A 155 1.87 -9.30 0.78
C ARG A 155 1.00 -9.00 2.00
N THR A 156 1.62 -8.57 3.10
CA THR A 156 0.89 -8.13 4.29
C THR A 156 -0.04 -6.96 3.97
N ALA A 157 0.44 -5.99 3.17
CA ALA A 157 -0.33 -4.82 2.80
C ALA A 157 -1.56 -5.17 1.93
N ILE A 158 -1.42 -6.09 0.96
CA ILE A 158 -2.55 -6.52 0.13
C ILE A 158 -3.59 -7.30 0.96
N ASP A 159 -3.15 -8.17 1.88
CA ASP A 159 -4.05 -8.89 2.77
C ASP A 159 -4.85 -7.91 3.67
N MET A 160 -4.20 -6.84 4.14
CA MET A 160 -4.87 -5.77 4.89
C MET A 160 -5.87 -4.99 4.04
N ALA A 161 -5.56 -4.73 2.75
CA ALA A 161 -6.48 -4.09 1.84
C ALA A 161 -7.74 -4.93 1.62
N LEU A 162 -7.56 -6.22 1.34
CA LEU A 162 -8.65 -7.17 1.14
C LEU A 162 -9.49 -7.39 2.41
N GLY A 163 -8.83 -7.54 3.57
CA GLY A 163 -9.50 -7.70 4.86
C GLY A 163 -10.38 -6.50 5.25
N ARG A 164 -10.13 -5.31 4.70
CA ARG A 164 -10.96 -4.11 4.88
C ARG A 164 -12.03 -3.93 3.80
N GLY A 165 -12.18 -4.90 2.91
CA GLY A 165 -13.21 -4.90 1.88
C GLY A 165 -12.74 -4.47 0.49
N GLY A 166 -11.44 -4.35 0.27
CA GLY A 166 -10.86 -4.01 -1.04
C GLY A 166 -10.99 -2.54 -1.42
N ASP A 167 -10.83 -2.25 -2.73
CA ASP A 167 -10.95 -0.92 -3.34
C ASP A 167 -10.05 0.14 -2.66
N GLN A 168 -8.82 -0.24 -2.31
CA GLN A 168 -7.88 0.63 -1.60
C GLN A 168 -6.43 0.25 -1.87
N ALA A 169 -5.53 1.20 -1.65
CA ALA A 169 -4.10 0.95 -1.60
C ALA A 169 -3.59 1.00 -0.15
N VAL A 170 -2.72 0.07 0.19
CA VAL A 170 -2.04 0.00 1.48
C VAL A 170 -0.55 0.00 1.24
N VAL A 171 0.15 0.89 1.92
CA VAL A 171 1.62 0.98 1.89
C VAL A 171 2.17 0.60 3.25
N LYS A 172 3.04 -0.40 3.28
CA LYS A 172 3.77 -0.84 4.47
C LYS A 172 5.25 -0.48 4.33
N CYS A 173 5.72 0.34 5.27
CA CYS A 173 7.10 0.77 5.39
C CYS A 173 7.60 0.41 6.81
N GLY A 174 8.30 -0.71 6.96
CA GLY A 174 8.66 -1.24 8.27
C GLY A 174 7.42 -1.50 9.14
N GLN A 175 7.34 -0.80 10.26
CA GLN A 175 6.17 -0.88 11.16
C GLN A 175 5.03 0.08 10.79
N LYS A 176 5.30 1.05 9.92
CA LYS A 176 4.31 2.05 9.52
C LYS A 176 3.42 1.51 8.40
N ILE A 177 2.11 1.69 8.54
CA ILE A 177 1.12 1.30 7.54
C ILE A 177 0.27 2.52 7.22
N GLN A 178 0.09 2.79 5.92
CA GLN A 178 -0.71 3.89 5.40
C GLN A 178 -1.77 3.34 4.46
N TYR A 179 -2.96 3.94 4.52
CA TYR A 179 -4.13 3.54 3.73
C TYR A 179 -4.55 4.67 2.81
N TYR A 180 -4.83 4.35 1.54
CA TYR A 180 -5.25 5.28 0.51
C TYR A 180 -6.48 4.73 -0.20
N GLY A 181 -7.45 5.58 -0.50
CA GLY A 181 -8.73 5.12 -1.06
C GLY A 181 -9.60 4.46 0.01
N GLY A 182 -10.48 3.58 -0.42
CA GLY A 182 -11.39 2.87 0.46
C GLY A 182 -12.48 3.78 1.04
N LYS A 183 -13.73 3.54 0.68
CA LYS A 183 -14.88 4.17 1.32
C LYS A 183 -15.22 3.40 2.59
N ALA A 184 -14.39 3.49 3.62
CA ALA A 184 -14.56 2.79 4.89
C ALA A 184 -15.96 2.99 5.56
N GLN A 185 -16.71 4.03 5.15
CA GLN A 185 -18.06 4.28 5.63
C GLN A 185 -19.18 3.74 4.73
N GLN A 186 -18.92 3.43 3.44
CA GLN A 186 -19.94 2.89 2.55
C GLN A 186 -20.00 1.36 2.55
N LEU A 187 -18.90 0.67 2.86
CA LEU A 187 -18.88 -0.80 2.94
C LEU A 187 -19.73 -1.33 4.09
N GLU A 188 -19.73 -0.69 5.27
CA GLU A 188 -20.64 -1.08 6.34
C GLU A 188 -22.11 -0.98 5.93
N LYS A 189 -22.50 0.07 5.19
CA LYS A 189 -23.87 0.21 4.69
C LYS A 189 -24.21 -0.79 3.60
N THR A 190 -23.29 -1.03 2.65
CA THR A 190 -23.53 -1.94 1.52
C THR A 190 -23.52 -3.40 1.98
N THR A 191 -22.61 -3.78 2.87
CA THR A 191 -22.53 -5.13 3.45
C THR A 191 -23.76 -5.39 4.33
N ARG A 192 -24.20 -4.42 5.15
CA ARG A 192 -25.44 -4.53 5.94
C ARG A 192 -26.70 -4.60 5.07
N VAL A 193 -26.73 -3.87 3.96
CA VAL A 193 -27.85 -3.93 3.00
C VAL A 193 -27.85 -5.29 2.29
N LYS A 194 -26.71 -5.74 1.76
CA LYS A 194 -26.59 -7.08 1.15
C LYS A 194 -26.89 -8.20 2.16
N ALA A 195 -26.41 -8.09 3.38
CA ALA A 195 -26.71 -9.06 4.45
C ALA A 195 -28.21 -9.08 4.77
N ARG A 196 -28.87 -7.92 4.85
CA ARG A 196 -30.31 -7.84 5.06
C ARG A 196 -31.13 -8.41 3.90
N VAL A 197 -30.72 -8.12 2.65
CA VAL A 197 -31.40 -8.66 1.46
C VAL A 197 -31.21 -10.18 1.41
N LYS A 198 -30.00 -10.71 1.66
CA LYS A 198 -29.75 -12.15 1.74
C LYS A 198 -30.51 -12.80 2.91
N ALA A 199 -30.56 -12.14 4.08
CA ALA A 199 -31.32 -12.62 5.23
C ALA A 199 -32.84 -12.64 4.94
N HIS A 200 -33.35 -11.65 4.20
CA HIS A 200 -34.76 -11.61 3.81
C HIS A 200 -35.11 -12.72 2.79
N ALA A 201 -34.27 -12.89 1.78
CA ALA A 201 -34.43 -13.98 0.81
C ALA A 201 -34.31 -15.37 1.48
N LEU A 202 -33.36 -15.53 2.43
CA LEU A 202 -33.24 -16.75 3.22
C LEU A 202 -34.51 -16.99 4.06
N ARG A 203 -35.04 -15.95 4.69
CA ARG A 203 -36.29 -16.04 5.47
C ARG A 203 -37.45 -16.49 4.61
N GLU A 204 -37.69 -15.91 3.44
CA GLU A 204 -38.73 -16.33 2.51
C GLU A 204 -38.56 -17.80 2.08
N LEU A 205 -37.31 -18.23 1.83
CA LEU A 205 -37.04 -19.64 1.52
C LEU A 205 -37.35 -20.57 2.70
N LEU A 206 -37.07 -20.14 3.93
CA LEU A 206 -37.34 -20.92 5.15
C LEU A 206 -38.85 -21.03 5.45
N GLU A 207 -39.60 -19.96 5.23
CA GLU A 207 -41.04 -19.93 5.44
C GLU A 207 -41.79 -20.88 4.47
N THR A 208 -41.19 -21.27 3.35
CA THR A 208 -41.75 -22.20 2.36
C THR A 208 -41.39 -23.66 2.57
N LYS A 209 -40.59 -24.01 3.61
CA LYS A 209 -40.08 -25.37 3.86
C LYS A 209 -40.57 -25.92 5.20
N ASP A 210 -41.05 -27.14 5.19
CA ASP A 210 -41.49 -27.84 6.39
C ASP A 210 -40.37 -28.37 7.27
N CYS A 211 -39.17 -28.49 6.74
CA CYS A 211 -38.00 -29.01 7.45
C CYS A 211 -36.73 -28.30 7.02
N LEU A 212 -35.88 -27.95 7.99
CA LEU A 212 -34.60 -27.31 7.82
C LEU A 212 -33.49 -28.13 8.52
N LEU A 213 -32.43 -28.45 7.81
CA LEU A 213 -31.27 -29.08 8.37
C LEU A 213 -30.11 -28.06 8.43
N ILE A 214 -29.59 -27.75 9.64
CA ILE A 214 -28.46 -26.89 9.85
C ILE A 214 -27.27 -27.76 10.22
N MET A 215 -26.17 -27.64 9.48
CA MET A 215 -24.92 -28.36 9.71
C MET A 215 -23.78 -27.37 9.80
N GLY A 216 -22.95 -27.49 10.84
CA GLY A 216 -21.73 -26.73 11.02
C GLY A 216 -20.48 -27.61 10.94
N HIS A 217 -19.31 -27.00 11.07
CA HIS A 217 -18.03 -27.71 11.15
C HIS A 217 -17.93 -28.47 12.49
N LYS A 218 -17.09 -29.55 12.49
CA LYS A 218 -16.83 -30.33 13.71
C LYS A 218 -16.22 -29.50 14.85
N ILE A 219 -15.49 -28.46 14.52
CA ILE A 219 -14.99 -27.44 15.46
C ILE A 219 -15.73 -26.17 15.08
N GLY A 220 -16.76 -25.83 15.87
CA GLY A 220 -17.56 -24.62 15.64
C GLY A 220 -16.76 -23.36 15.90
N ASP A 221 -16.91 -22.38 15.02
CA ASP A 221 -16.46 -21.00 15.18
C ASP A 221 -17.67 -20.05 15.14
N ILE A 222 -17.41 -18.74 15.20
CA ILE A 222 -18.47 -17.71 15.20
C ILE A 222 -19.35 -17.72 13.93
N ASP A 223 -18.87 -18.33 12.84
CA ASP A 223 -19.54 -18.36 11.53
C ASP A 223 -20.38 -19.64 11.33
N CYS A 224 -20.37 -20.56 12.29
CA CYS A 224 -21.28 -21.71 12.41
C CYS A 224 -22.54 -21.38 13.25
#